data_2961ea6215c29f96ee3d870c2277a901
#
_entry.id   2961ea6215c29f96ee3d870c2277a901
#
_cell.length_a   1.000
_cell.length_b   1.000
_cell.length_c   1.000
_cell.angle_alpha   90.00
_cell.angle_beta   90.00
_cell.angle_gamma   90.00
#
_symmetry.space_group_name_H-M   'P 1'
#
loop_
_entity.id
_entity.type
_entity.pdbx_description
1 polymer ?
#
loop_
_entity_poly.entity_id
_entity_poly.type
_entity_poly.pdbx_seq_one_letter_code
_entity_poly.pdbx_strand_id
1 'polypeptide(L)'
;MNYKQWLHQAALQLIDSDSPKRDAEILLGHVTKRARTYLIAFSETVLLEDELVQLSSLLARRIKGEPIAYLVGEREFWSLPLKVSPATLIPRPDTECLVEKALEKLSAQASRILDLGTGTGAIALAIASERSDCRVLGVDFQPEAVALAIENAQHLALSNVEFTESCWFSSLSGYQFDMIISNPPYIDEEDEHLYQGDVRFEPLTALVAADHGFADIELIITNARQFLANNGWVLIEHGWQQGERVRNIFIDKGYCCVETFRDYGGNERVTVGCWNDDRNHS
;
A
#
# COMPACT_ATOMS: atom_id res chain seq x y z
N MET A 1 -16.32 -19.03 28.64
CA MET A 1 -15.35 -17.90 28.59
C MET A 1 -16.09 -16.70 28.01
N ASN A 2 -16.01 -15.51 28.62
CA ASN A 2 -16.59 -14.28 28.05
C ASN A 2 -15.55 -13.46 27.27
N TYR A 3 -16.01 -12.39 26.58
CA TYR A 3 -15.14 -11.53 25.73
C TYR A 3 -13.96 -10.95 26.52
N LYS A 4 -14.22 -10.40 27.71
CA LYS A 4 -13.19 -9.81 28.58
C LYS A 4 -12.11 -10.83 28.99
N GLN A 5 -12.54 -12.03 29.38
CA GLN A 5 -11.63 -13.10 29.77
C GLN A 5 -10.77 -13.55 28.58
N TRP A 6 -11.40 -13.72 27.40
CA TRP A 6 -10.68 -14.12 26.20
C TRP A 6 -9.66 -13.06 25.75
N LEU A 7 -10.07 -11.77 25.69
CA LEU A 7 -9.19 -10.67 25.33
C LEU A 7 -7.96 -10.59 26.25
N HIS A 8 -8.17 -10.77 27.55
CA HIS A 8 -7.07 -10.75 28.53
C HIS A 8 -6.10 -11.91 28.28
N GLN A 9 -6.62 -13.14 28.11
CA GLN A 9 -5.79 -14.32 27.89
C GLN A 9 -5.06 -14.28 26.53
N ALA A 10 -5.72 -13.82 25.47
CA ALA A 10 -5.12 -13.68 24.16
C ALA A 10 -3.98 -12.64 24.17
N ALA A 11 -4.20 -11.49 24.80
CA ALA A 11 -3.16 -10.44 24.89
C ALA A 11 -1.92 -10.92 25.65
N LEU A 12 -2.08 -11.76 26.66
CA LEU A 12 -0.95 -12.34 27.41
C LEU A 12 -0.13 -13.35 26.59
N GLN A 13 -0.72 -13.96 25.56
CA GLN A 13 -0.04 -14.92 24.69
C GLN A 13 0.65 -14.25 23.49
N LEU A 14 0.26 -13.03 23.11
CA LEU A 14 0.81 -12.27 22.01
C LEU A 14 2.01 -11.42 22.43
N ILE A 15 2.99 -12.03 23.11
CA ILE A 15 4.14 -11.35 23.71
C ILE A 15 5.06 -10.67 22.69
N ASP A 16 5.14 -11.20 21.47
CA ASP A 16 5.97 -10.68 20.37
C ASP A 16 5.22 -9.68 19.48
N SER A 17 3.97 -9.37 19.78
CA SER A 17 3.20 -8.36 19.04
C SER A 17 3.48 -6.95 19.57
N ASP A 18 3.64 -5.98 18.68
CA ASP A 18 3.75 -4.56 19.03
C ASP A 18 2.46 -4.01 19.66
N SER A 19 1.32 -4.68 19.42
CA SER A 19 0.00 -4.24 19.89
C SER A 19 -0.90 -5.41 20.32
N PRO A 20 -0.51 -6.21 21.33
CA PRO A 20 -1.18 -7.47 21.67
C PRO A 20 -2.67 -7.32 22.00
N LYS A 21 -3.06 -6.23 22.70
CA LYS A 21 -4.46 -5.93 22.99
C LYS A 21 -5.27 -5.61 21.75
N ARG A 22 -4.69 -4.84 20.82
CA ARG A 22 -5.34 -4.46 19.58
C ARG A 22 -5.52 -5.66 18.66
N ASP A 23 -4.51 -6.50 18.54
CA ASP A 23 -4.59 -7.74 17.77
C ASP A 23 -5.69 -8.66 18.32
N ALA A 24 -5.76 -8.85 19.62
CA ALA A 24 -6.83 -9.63 20.26
C ALA A 24 -8.23 -9.04 19.97
N GLU A 25 -8.40 -7.72 20.07
CA GLU A 25 -9.67 -7.04 19.75
C GLU A 25 -10.08 -7.26 18.29
N ILE A 26 -9.12 -7.17 17.36
CA ILE A 26 -9.36 -7.39 15.92
C ILE A 26 -9.81 -8.84 15.67
N LEU A 27 -9.11 -9.82 16.21
CA LEU A 27 -9.47 -11.23 16.06
C LEU A 27 -10.86 -11.52 16.62
N LEU A 28 -11.16 -11.02 17.82
CA LEU A 28 -12.46 -11.19 18.44
C LEU A 28 -13.58 -10.53 17.60
N GLY A 29 -13.37 -9.31 17.13
CA GLY A 29 -14.31 -8.61 16.26
C GLY A 29 -14.52 -9.33 14.94
N HIS A 30 -13.46 -9.88 14.36
CA HIS A 30 -13.53 -10.63 13.10
C HIS A 30 -14.40 -11.90 13.25
N VAL A 31 -14.18 -12.68 14.30
CA VAL A 31 -14.92 -13.92 14.52
C VAL A 31 -16.38 -13.66 14.92
N THR A 32 -16.61 -12.75 15.86
CA THR A 32 -17.95 -12.44 16.35
C THR A 32 -18.76 -11.52 15.45
N LYS A 33 -18.13 -10.94 14.41
CA LYS A 33 -18.72 -9.91 13.52
C LYS A 33 -19.26 -8.70 14.30
N ARG A 34 -18.57 -8.32 15.39
CA ARG A 34 -18.93 -7.19 16.26
C ARG A 34 -17.90 -6.08 16.20
N ALA A 35 -18.39 -4.84 16.16
CA ALA A 35 -17.53 -3.66 16.26
C ALA A 35 -16.83 -3.58 17.63
N ARG A 36 -15.65 -2.94 17.68
CA ARG A 36 -14.87 -2.74 18.90
C ARG A 36 -15.69 -2.13 20.05
N THR A 37 -16.52 -1.15 19.74
CA THR A 37 -17.40 -0.50 20.72
C THR A 37 -18.36 -1.49 21.38
N TYR A 38 -18.88 -2.44 20.60
CA TYR A 38 -19.75 -3.49 21.13
C TYR A 38 -18.99 -4.44 22.06
N LEU A 39 -17.77 -4.85 21.66
CA LEU A 39 -16.94 -5.74 22.50
C LEU A 39 -16.63 -5.16 23.87
N ILE A 40 -16.43 -3.83 23.92
CA ILE A 40 -16.17 -3.10 25.16
C ILE A 40 -17.44 -2.98 26.01
N ALA A 41 -18.55 -2.57 25.38
CA ALA A 41 -19.83 -2.34 26.07
C ALA A 41 -20.46 -3.64 26.63
N PHE A 42 -20.28 -4.74 25.90
CA PHE A 42 -20.86 -6.04 26.23
C PHE A 42 -19.78 -7.09 26.58
N SER A 43 -18.78 -6.69 27.33
CA SER A 43 -17.58 -7.48 27.62
C SER A 43 -17.85 -8.80 28.37
N GLU A 44 -19.00 -8.92 29.04
CA GLU A 44 -19.42 -10.14 29.76
C GLU A 44 -20.16 -11.15 28.86
N THR A 45 -20.33 -10.85 27.56
CA THR A 45 -20.97 -11.79 26.60
C THR A 45 -20.14 -13.06 26.51
N VAL A 46 -20.83 -14.21 26.62
CA VAL A 46 -20.19 -15.53 26.54
C VAL A 46 -19.97 -15.91 25.11
N LEU A 47 -18.75 -16.36 24.79
CA LEU A 47 -18.36 -16.91 23.48
C LEU A 47 -19.02 -18.27 23.24
N LEU A 48 -19.46 -18.48 22.02
CA LEU A 48 -19.92 -19.77 21.55
C LEU A 48 -18.74 -20.74 21.36
N GLU A 49 -19.01 -22.03 21.34
CA GLU A 49 -17.97 -23.05 21.18
C GLU A 49 -17.28 -22.94 19.82
N ASP A 50 -18.03 -22.72 18.76
CA ASP A 50 -17.51 -22.53 17.39
C ASP A 50 -16.65 -21.26 17.28
N GLU A 51 -17.02 -20.17 17.97
CA GLU A 51 -16.24 -18.94 18.04
C GLU A 51 -14.90 -19.19 18.77
N LEU A 52 -14.92 -19.95 19.87
CA LEU A 52 -13.70 -20.32 20.60
C LEU A 52 -12.74 -21.16 19.76
N VAL A 53 -13.25 -22.09 18.95
CA VAL A 53 -12.43 -22.91 18.03
C VAL A 53 -11.78 -22.02 16.97
N GLN A 54 -12.53 -21.13 16.34
CA GLN A 54 -12.00 -20.21 15.33
C GLN A 54 -10.96 -19.27 15.93
N LEU A 55 -11.27 -18.66 17.08
CA LEU A 55 -10.36 -17.78 17.79
C LEU A 55 -9.05 -18.47 18.19
N SER A 56 -9.12 -19.72 18.65
CA SER A 56 -7.93 -20.50 19.02
C SER A 56 -7.02 -20.75 17.81
N SER A 57 -7.61 -21.05 16.64
CA SER A 57 -6.87 -21.23 15.39
C SER A 57 -6.17 -19.95 14.94
N LEU A 58 -6.89 -18.82 14.91
CA LEU A 58 -6.35 -17.52 14.50
C LEU A 58 -5.28 -17.03 15.47
N LEU A 59 -5.51 -17.18 16.78
CA LEU A 59 -4.55 -16.81 17.81
C LEU A 59 -3.25 -17.61 17.67
N ALA A 60 -3.33 -18.92 17.43
CA ALA A 60 -2.15 -19.77 17.24
C ALA A 60 -1.32 -19.35 16.01
N ARG A 61 -1.96 -18.88 14.94
CA ARG A 61 -1.29 -18.34 13.76
C ARG A 61 -0.63 -16.99 14.08
N ARG A 62 -1.34 -16.09 14.79
CA ARG A 62 -0.78 -14.79 15.19
C ARG A 62 0.40 -14.92 16.15
N ILE A 63 0.39 -15.87 17.09
CA ILE A 63 1.52 -16.18 17.96
C ILE A 63 2.77 -16.58 17.15
N LYS A 64 2.60 -17.24 15.98
CA LYS A 64 3.71 -17.54 15.06
C LYS A 64 4.18 -16.31 14.27
N GLY A 65 3.52 -15.16 14.44
CA GLY A 65 3.87 -13.90 13.82
C GLY A 65 3.12 -13.60 12.52
N GLU A 66 2.15 -14.43 12.10
CA GLU A 66 1.38 -14.16 10.87
C GLU A 66 0.66 -12.81 10.98
N PRO A 67 0.73 -11.91 9.95
CA PRO A 67 0.15 -10.58 10.01
C PRO A 67 -1.34 -10.62 10.31
N ILE A 68 -1.78 -9.73 11.22
CA ILE A 68 -3.20 -9.64 11.60
C ILE A 68 -4.10 -9.39 10.38
N ALA A 69 -3.62 -8.58 9.42
CA ALA A 69 -4.36 -8.29 8.19
C ALA A 69 -4.60 -9.55 7.34
N TYR A 70 -3.63 -10.45 7.23
CA TYR A 70 -3.82 -11.71 6.51
C TYR A 70 -4.75 -12.68 7.26
N LEU A 71 -4.76 -12.64 8.59
CA LEU A 71 -5.65 -13.48 9.39
C LEU A 71 -7.12 -13.08 9.23
N VAL A 72 -7.40 -11.78 9.15
CA VAL A 72 -8.76 -11.26 8.98
C VAL A 72 -9.13 -11.03 7.51
N GLY A 73 -8.15 -11.04 6.60
CA GLY A 73 -8.34 -10.87 5.15
C GLY A 73 -8.62 -9.43 4.72
N GLU A 74 -8.45 -8.46 5.60
CA GLU A 74 -8.79 -7.06 5.32
C GLU A 74 -7.84 -6.09 6.03
N ARG A 75 -7.58 -4.95 5.37
CA ARG A 75 -6.83 -3.81 5.92
C ARG A 75 -7.49 -2.51 5.49
N GLU A 76 -7.72 -1.61 6.45
CA GLU A 76 -8.15 -0.25 6.13
C GLU A 76 -6.96 0.56 5.59
N PHE A 77 -7.20 1.27 4.49
CA PHE A 77 -6.29 2.25 3.91
C PHE A 77 -7.12 3.38 3.32
N TRP A 78 -6.80 4.64 3.62
CA TRP A 78 -7.57 5.81 3.19
C TRP A 78 -9.06 5.71 3.55
N SER A 79 -9.37 5.17 4.72
CA SER A 79 -10.75 4.82 5.17
C SER A 79 -11.49 3.82 4.28
N LEU A 80 -10.81 3.15 3.35
CA LEU A 80 -11.37 2.11 2.50
C LEU A 80 -11.05 0.72 3.07
N PRO A 81 -12.04 -0.17 3.24
CA PRO A 81 -11.79 -1.55 3.63
C PRO A 81 -11.28 -2.36 2.43
N LEU A 82 -9.99 -2.63 2.39
CA LEU A 82 -9.34 -3.37 1.30
C LEU A 82 -9.10 -4.83 1.69
N LYS A 83 -9.48 -5.74 0.82
CA LYS A 83 -9.05 -7.13 0.92
C LYS A 83 -7.55 -7.22 0.71
N VAL A 84 -6.91 -8.09 1.49
CA VAL A 84 -5.47 -8.36 1.41
C VAL A 84 -5.21 -9.85 1.30
N SER A 85 -4.09 -10.22 0.70
CA SER A 85 -3.64 -11.60 0.59
C SER A 85 -2.12 -11.67 0.65
N PRO A 86 -1.53 -12.86 0.91
CA PRO A 86 -0.08 -13.03 0.90
C PRO A 86 0.60 -12.78 -0.47
N ALA A 87 -0.18 -12.53 -1.53
CA ALA A 87 0.34 -12.19 -2.86
C ALA A 87 0.76 -10.72 -2.99
N THR A 88 0.38 -9.86 -2.03
CA THR A 88 0.62 -8.41 -2.12
C THR A 88 1.17 -7.85 -0.80
N LEU A 89 1.83 -6.69 -0.90
CA LEU A 89 2.16 -5.88 0.27
C LEU A 89 0.87 -5.50 1.02
N ILE A 90 0.90 -5.56 2.34
CA ILE A 90 -0.17 -5.01 3.18
C ILE A 90 -0.08 -3.48 3.12
N PRO A 91 -1.15 -2.75 2.77
CA PRO A 91 -1.14 -1.29 2.71
C PRO A 91 -0.64 -0.66 4.01
N ARG A 92 0.35 0.26 3.90
CA ARG A 92 0.98 0.94 5.03
C ARG A 92 0.35 2.32 5.25
N PRO A 93 0.17 2.75 6.50
CA PRO A 93 -0.32 4.11 6.78
C PRO A 93 0.59 5.20 6.20
N ASP A 94 1.91 4.98 6.16
CA ASP A 94 2.87 5.95 5.61
C ASP A 94 2.65 6.22 4.12
N THR A 95 2.13 5.24 3.37
CA THR A 95 1.77 5.38 1.95
C THR A 95 0.59 6.34 1.72
N GLU A 96 -0.21 6.65 2.75
CA GLU A 96 -1.25 7.68 2.65
C GLU A 96 -0.67 9.07 2.35
N CYS A 97 0.57 9.34 2.75
CA CYS A 97 1.30 10.55 2.35
C CYS A 97 1.47 10.64 0.83
N LEU A 98 1.73 9.52 0.15
CA LEU A 98 1.84 9.47 -1.32
C LEU A 98 0.50 9.84 -1.98
N VAL A 99 -0.62 9.31 -1.47
CA VAL A 99 -1.97 9.64 -1.96
C VAL A 99 -2.29 11.12 -1.74
N GLU A 100 -1.99 11.66 -0.55
CA GLU A 100 -2.19 13.07 -0.23
C GLU A 100 -1.46 13.98 -1.22
N LYS A 101 -0.16 13.71 -1.45
CA LYS A 101 0.65 14.50 -2.38
C LYS A 101 0.22 14.33 -3.84
N ALA A 102 -0.28 13.17 -4.22
CA ALA A 102 -0.89 12.97 -5.53
C ALA A 102 -2.13 13.86 -5.70
N LEU A 103 -3.04 13.85 -4.74
CA LEU A 103 -4.26 14.68 -4.79
C LEU A 103 -3.94 16.19 -4.80
N GLU A 104 -2.91 16.64 -4.07
CA GLU A 104 -2.45 18.04 -4.09
C GLU A 104 -1.87 18.47 -5.45
N LYS A 105 -1.19 17.57 -6.17
CA LYS A 105 -0.57 17.86 -7.47
C LYS A 105 -1.52 17.70 -8.65
N LEU A 106 -2.66 17.03 -8.47
CA LEU A 106 -3.67 16.89 -9.52
C LEU A 106 -4.30 18.24 -9.86
N SER A 107 -4.46 18.50 -11.16
CA SER A 107 -5.20 19.66 -11.63
C SER A 107 -6.68 19.57 -11.25
N ALA A 108 -7.40 20.70 -11.34
CA ALA A 108 -8.85 20.72 -11.17
C ALA A 108 -9.61 20.01 -12.31
N GLN A 109 -8.92 19.68 -13.40
CA GLN A 109 -9.50 18.98 -14.55
C GLN A 109 -9.30 17.47 -14.41
N ALA A 110 -10.15 16.71 -15.13
CA ALA A 110 -10.03 15.27 -15.23
C ALA A 110 -8.64 14.86 -15.74
N SER A 111 -8.01 13.93 -15.06
CA SER A 111 -6.65 13.48 -15.32
C SER A 111 -6.60 11.97 -15.54
N ARG A 112 -5.59 11.52 -16.29
CA ARG A 112 -5.23 10.12 -16.43
C ARG A 112 -4.07 9.80 -15.50
N ILE A 113 -4.25 8.83 -14.63
CA ILE A 113 -3.31 8.50 -13.57
C ILE A 113 -2.90 7.04 -13.71
N LEU A 114 -1.60 6.78 -13.58
CA LEU A 114 -1.03 5.43 -13.57
C LEU A 114 -0.47 5.12 -12.18
N ASP A 115 -0.85 3.98 -11.62
CA ASP A 115 -0.29 3.39 -10.41
C ASP A 115 0.55 2.16 -10.78
N LEU A 116 1.86 2.24 -10.63
CA LEU A 116 2.81 1.18 -10.98
C LEU A 116 3.13 0.32 -9.76
N GLY A 117 2.99 -0.99 -9.89
CA GLY A 117 3.12 -1.93 -8.78
C GLY A 117 1.93 -1.78 -7.82
N THR A 118 0.72 -1.84 -8.37
CA THR A 118 -0.52 -1.46 -7.66
C THR A 118 -0.87 -2.35 -6.46
N GLY A 119 -0.35 -3.59 -6.42
CA GLY A 119 -0.59 -4.55 -5.34
C GLY A 119 -2.07 -4.79 -5.07
N THR A 120 -2.56 -4.42 -3.89
CA THR A 120 -3.99 -4.48 -3.53
C THR A 120 -4.88 -3.47 -4.27
N GLY A 121 -4.29 -2.57 -5.04
CA GLY A 121 -4.96 -1.41 -5.63
C GLY A 121 -5.08 -0.21 -4.68
N ALA A 122 -4.43 -0.23 -3.52
CA ALA A 122 -4.65 0.75 -2.45
C ALA A 122 -4.52 2.21 -2.91
N ILE A 123 -3.44 2.57 -3.59
CA ILE A 123 -3.18 3.93 -4.08
C ILE A 123 -4.19 4.30 -5.16
N ALA A 124 -4.34 3.44 -6.18
CA ALA A 124 -5.28 3.66 -7.29
C ALA A 124 -6.71 3.84 -6.80
N LEU A 125 -7.18 2.99 -5.88
CA LEU A 125 -8.53 3.03 -5.32
C LEU A 125 -8.75 4.27 -4.44
N ALA A 126 -7.76 4.65 -3.64
CA ALA A 126 -7.84 5.87 -2.82
C ALA A 126 -8.00 7.11 -3.71
N ILE A 127 -7.21 7.25 -4.77
CA ILE A 127 -7.32 8.37 -5.71
C ILE A 127 -8.65 8.31 -6.47
N ALA A 128 -9.08 7.15 -6.94
CA ALA A 128 -10.33 6.97 -7.66
C ALA A 128 -11.56 7.33 -6.79
N SER A 129 -11.51 7.07 -5.49
CA SER A 129 -12.59 7.41 -4.55
C SER A 129 -12.73 8.92 -4.32
N GLU A 130 -11.60 9.66 -4.30
CA GLU A 130 -11.58 11.11 -4.09
C GLU A 130 -11.85 11.90 -5.39
N ARG A 131 -11.45 11.36 -6.54
CA ARG A 131 -11.48 12.03 -7.84
C ARG A 131 -12.25 11.18 -8.86
N SER A 132 -13.57 11.16 -8.75
CA SER A 132 -14.45 10.42 -9.66
C SER A 132 -14.42 10.93 -11.13
N ASP A 133 -13.90 12.13 -11.35
CA ASP A 133 -13.67 12.73 -12.67
C ASP A 133 -12.38 12.20 -13.35
N CYS A 134 -11.44 11.65 -12.60
CA CYS A 134 -10.20 11.09 -13.10
C CYS A 134 -10.37 9.63 -13.57
N ARG A 135 -9.48 9.18 -14.46
CA ARG A 135 -9.34 7.78 -14.85
C ARG A 135 -8.03 7.24 -14.29
N VAL A 136 -8.11 6.18 -13.51
CA VAL A 136 -6.95 5.56 -12.88
C VAL A 136 -6.72 4.19 -13.51
N LEU A 137 -5.46 3.93 -13.90
CA LEU A 137 -5.00 2.61 -14.32
C LEU A 137 -3.97 2.11 -13.32
N GLY A 138 -4.25 1.00 -12.65
CA GLY A 138 -3.27 0.30 -11.84
C GLY A 138 -2.65 -0.87 -12.61
N VAL A 139 -1.35 -1.05 -12.49
CA VAL A 139 -0.67 -2.20 -13.12
C VAL A 139 0.20 -2.94 -12.11
N ASP A 140 0.26 -4.24 -12.28
CA ASP A 140 1.15 -5.12 -11.52
C ASP A 140 1.63 -6.26 -12.42
N PHE A 141 2.82 -6.81 -12.13
CA PHE A 141 3.31 -7.96 -12.88
C PHE A 141 2.78 -9.29 -12.36
N GLN A 142 2.24 -9.31 -11.15
CA GLN A 142 1.65 -10.48 -10.50
C GLN A 142 0.16 -10.58 -10.83
N PRO A 143 -0.31 -11.64 -11.52
CA PRO A 143 -1.73 -11.81 -11.85
C PRO A 143 -2.64 -11.84 -10.62
N GLU A 144 -2.16 -12.40 -9.52
CA GLU A 144 -2.89 -12.48 -8.25
C GLU A 144 -3.11 -11.10 -7.61
N ALA A 145 -2.14 -10.19 -7.75
CA ALA A 145 -2.28 -8.80 -7.31
C ALA A 145 -3.32 -8.06 -8.15
N VAL A 146 -3.26 -8.20 -9.47
CA VAL A 146 -4.25 -7.62 -10.39
C VAL A 146 -5.67 -8.13 -10.08
N ALA A 147 -5.82 -9.43 -9.88
CA ALA A 147 -7.12 -10.03 -9.52
C ALA A 147 -7.66 -9.48 -8.20
N LEU A 148 -6.81 -9.34 -7.18
CA LEU A 148 -7.18 -8.77 -5.88
C LEU A 148 -7.58 -7.29 -6.00
N ALA A 149 -6.84 -6.50 -6.78
CA ALA A 149 -7.16 -5.09 -7.01
C ALA A 149 -8.50 -4.92 -7.73
N ILE A 150 -8.81 -5.77 -8.72
CA ILE A 150 -10.12 -5.80 -9.39
C ILE A 150 -11.23 -6.15 -8.38
N GLU A 151 -11.01 -7.14 -7.52
CA GLU A 151 -11.97 -7.52 -6.49
C GLU A 151 -12.24 -6.36 -5.51
N ASN A 152 -11.20 -5.63 -5.11
CA ASN A 152 -11.32 -4.45 -4.26
C ASN A 152 -12.10 -3.32 -4.95
N ALA A 153 -11.84 -3.05 -6.23
CA ALA A 153 -12.60 -2.05 -6.99
C ALA A 153 -14.09 -2.39 -7.07
N GLN A 154 -14.41 -3.66 -7.32
CA GLN A 154 -15.80 -4.15 -7.34
C GLN A 154 -16.47 -4.03 -5.98
N HIS A 155 -15.77 -4.41 -4.91
CA HIS A 155 -16.27 -4.31 -3.53
C HIS A 155 -16.58 -2.86 -3.14
N LEU A 156 -15.75 -1.91 -3.59
CA LEU A 156 -15.91 -0.47 -3.33
C LEU A 156 -16.84 0.22 -4.35
N ALA A 157 -17.34 -0.50 -5.36
CA ALA A 157 -18.17 0.04 -6.46
C ALA A 157 -17.54 1.24 -7.20
N LEU A 158 -16.22 1.24 -7.35
CA LEU A 158 -15.48 2.25 -8.11
C LEU A 158 -15.41 1.86 -9.59
N SER A 159 -15.91 2.72 -10.48
CA SER A 159 -15.99 2.47 -11.93
C SER A 159 -14.98 3.26 -12.77
N ASN A 160 -14.23 4.15 -12.15
CA ASN A 160 -13.25 5.03 -12.78
C ASN A 160 -11.80 4.54 -12.59
N VAL A 161 -11.63 3.28 -12.20
CA VAL A 161 -10.36 2.59 -12.06
C VAL A 161 -10.36 1.26 -12.80
N GLU A 162 -9.26 0.94 -13.44
CA GLU A 162 -9.02 -0.31 -14.15
C GLU A 162 -7.68 -0.90 -13.71
N PHE A 163 -7.53 -2.23 -13.79
CA PHE A 163 -6.30 -2.93 -13.45
C PHE A 163 -5.92 -3.90 -14.56
N THR A 164 -4.61 -3.98 -14.86
CA THR A 164 -4.09 -4.89 -15.89
C THR A 164 -2.68 -5.40 -15.53
N GLU A 165 -2.32 -6.52 -16.10
CA GLU A 165 -0.98 -7.09 -15.95
C GLU A 165 0.03 -6.30 -16.79
N SER A 166 1.12 -5.87 -16.15
CA SER A 166 2.26 -5.24 -16.81
C SER A 166 3.52 -5.34 -15.95
N CYS A 167 4.63 -5.69 -16.57
CA CYS A 167 5.93 -5.48 -15.94
C CYS A 167 6.32 -4.02 -16.17
N TRP A 168 6.09 -3.19 -15.14
CA TRP A 168 6.21 -1.75 -15.22
C TRP A 168 5.43 -1.19 -16.43
N PHE A 169 6.12 -0.66 -17.42
CA PHE A 169 5.55 -0.01 -18.61
C PHE A 169 5.34 -0.94 -19.81
N SER A 170 5.67 -2.22 -19.71
CA SER A 170 5.76 -3.12 -20.87
C SER A 170 4.47 -3.26 -21.69
N SER A 171 3.31 -3.17 -21.05
CA SER A 171 2.00 -3.30 -21.70
C SER A 171 1.34 -1.94 -22.01
N LEU A 172 2.04 -0.82 -21.83
CA LEU A 172 1.46 0.53 -21.86
C LEU A 172 1.81 1.32 -23.13
N SER A 173 2.21 0.65 -24.22
CA SER A 173 2.52 1.32 -25.47
C SER A 173 1.35 2.18 -25.97
N GLY A 174 1.62 3.45 -26.28
CA GLY A 174 0.62 4.41 -26.76
C GLY A 174 -0.22 5.09 -25.68
N TYR A 175 -0.02 4.76 -24.42
CA TYR A 175 -0.65 5.50 -23.31
C TYR A 175 0.12 6.77 -22.98
N GLN A 176 -0.60 7.78 -22.52
CA GLN A 176 -0.06 8.98 -21.88
C GLN A 176 -0.86 9.29 -20.62
N PHE A 177 -0.14 9.72 -19.57
CA PHE A 177 -0.68 10.00 -18.26
C PHE A 177 -0.29 11.42 -17.79
N ASP A 178 -1.19 12.05 -17.05
CA ASP A 178 -0.91 13.34 -16.39
C ASP A 178 -0.14 13.12 -15.09
N MET A 179 -0.22 11.90 -14.53
CA MET A 179 0.47 11.54 -13.29
C MET A 179 0.82 10.05 -13.29
N ILE A 180 2.04 9.73 -12.86
CA ILE A 180 2.52 8.37 -12.62
C ILE A 180 2.95 8.28 -11.16
N ILE A 181 2.42 7.28 -10.45
CA ILE A 181 2.63 7.08 -9.03
C ILE A 181 3.16 5.66 -8.82
N SER A 182 4.05 5.50 -7.87
CA SER A 182 4.49 4.16 -7.47
C SER A 182 4.96 4.12 -6.02
N ASN A 183 4.65 3.05 -5.34
CA ASN A 183 5.34 2.56 -4.17
C ASN A 183 6.09 1.28 -4.58
N PRO A 184 7.27 1.40 -5.22
CA PRO A 184 8.01 0.26 -5.73
C PRO A 184 8.73 -0.45 -4.59
N PRO A 185 9.23 -1.68 -4.79
CA PRO A 185 10.19 -2.29 -3.88
C PRO A 185 11.41 -1.36 -3.71
N TYR A 186 11.83 -1.15 -2.46
CA TYR A 186 12.95 -0.25 -2.16
C TYR A 186 13.86 -0.75 -1.02
N ILE A 187 13.66 -1.98 -0.55
CA ILE A 187 14.48 -2.56 0.52
C ILE A 187 15.68 -3.27 -0.11
N ASP A 188 16.86 -3.08 0.48
CA ASP A 188 18.08 -3.82 0.11
C ASP A 188 17.89 -5.30 0.42
N GLU A 189 18.36 -6.20 -0.45
CA GLU A 189 18.29 -7.64 -0.25
C GLU A 189 19.05 -8.13 0.99
N GLU A 190 20.03 -7.35 1.46
CA GLU A 190 20.83 -7.63 2.65
C GLU A 190 20.23 -7.04 3.94
N ASP A 191 19.08 -6.36 3.88
CA ASP A 191 18.45 -5.72 5.04
C ASP A 191 17.87 -6.77 6.00
N GLU A 192 18.39 -6.79 7.24
CA GLU A 192 17.95 -7.72 8.28
C GLU A 192 16.47 -7.57 8.67
N HIS A 193 15.84 -6.41 8.40
CA HIS A 193 14.42 -6.19 8.69
C HIS A 193 13.48 -7.07 7.84
N LEU A 194 13.96 -7.60 6.69
CA LEU A 194 13.20 -8.55 5.87
C LEU A 194 12.79 -9.83 6.61
N TYR A 195 13.52 -10.18 7.65
CA TYR A 195 13.31 -11.40 8.44
C TYR A 195 12.61 -11.14 9.78
N GLN A 196 12.13 -9.92 10.02
CA GLN A 196 11.54 -9.50 11.29
C GLN A 196 10.04 -9.15 11.14
N GLY A 197 9.30 -9.31 12.23
CA GLY A 197 7.90 -8.87 12.33
C GLY A 197 6.99 -9.46 11.23
N ASP A 198 6.05 -8.65 10.79
CA ASP A 198 5.06 -9.01 9.77
C ASP A 198 5.68 -9.10 8.36
N VAL A 199 6.76 -8.35 8.09
CA VAL A 199 7.43 -8.25 6.77
C VAL A 199 7.87 -9.63 6.23
N ARG A 200 8.33 -10.52 7.11
CA ARG A 200 8.78 -11.88 6.74
C ARG A 200 7.70 -12.77 6.09
N PHE A 201 6.43 -12.37 6.19
CA PHE A 201 5.29 -13.08 5.59
C PHE A 201 4.84 -12.47 4.27
N GLU A 202 5.39 -11.31 3.91
CA GLU A 202 5.02 -10.60 2.71
C GLU A 202 5.90 -11.04 1.52
N PRO A 203 5.43 -10.91 0.27
CA PRO A 203 6.20 -11.38 -0.88
C PRO A 203 7.47 -10.54 -1.07
N LEU A 204 8.63 -11.19 -1.16
CA LEU A 204 9.91 -10.50 -1.36
C LEU A 204 9.92 -9.63 -2.62
N THR A 205 9.18 -10.02 -3.64
CA THR A 205 9.03 -9.26 -4.89
C THR A 205 8.34 -7.90 -4.71
N ALA A 206 7.60 -7.70 -3.62
CA ALA A 206 7.01 -6.42 -3.28
C ALA A 206 7.87 -5.58 -2.31
N LEU A 207 8.98 -6.13 -1.83
CA LEU A 207 9.82 -5.52 -0.80
C LEU A 207 11.21 -5.18 -1.31
N VAL A 208 11.84 -6.09 -2.04
CA VAL A 208 13.27 -6.07 -2.34
C VAL A 208 13.53 -5.60 -3.77
N ALA A 209 14.44 -4.64 -3.91
CA ALA A 209 15.00 -4.22 -5.18
C ALA A 209 16.54 -4.30 -5.17
N ALA A 210 17.11 -4.63 -6.32
CA ALA A 210 18.56 -4.60 -6.54
C ALA A 210 19.14 -3.18 -6.41
N ASP A 211 20.44 -3.04 -6.49
CA ASP A 211 21.17 -1.78 -6.32
C ASP A 211 20.80 -1.07 -5.01
N HIS A 212 20.88 -1.82 -3.90
CA HIS A 212 20.54 -1.32 -2.56
C HIS A 212 19.14 -0.69 -2.48
N GLY A 213 18.17 -1.29 -3.18
CA GLY A 213 16.78 -0.83 -3.20
C GLY A 213 16.47 0.28 -4.22
N PHE A 214 17.41 0.64 -5.12
CA PHE A 214 17.19 1.76 -6.06
C PHE A 214 16.86 1.33 -7.49
N ALA A 215 17.07 0.07 -7.86
CA ALA A 215 16.94 -0.38 -9.26
C ALA A 215 15.56 -0.07 -9.85
N ASP A 216 14.49 -0.40 -9.15
CA ASP A 216 13.12 -0.17 -9.61
C ASP A 216 12.77 1.33 -9.61
N ILE A 217 13.20 2.07 -8.59
CA ILE A 217 13.02 3.53 -8.52
C ILE A 217 13.67 4.21 -9.73
N GLU A 218 14.93 3.88 -10.04
CA GLU A 218 15.63 4.46 -11.19
C GLU A 218 15.01 4.06 -12.52
N LEU A 219 14.59 2.80 -12.65
CA LEU A 219 13.89 2.30 -13.83
C LEU A 219 12.60 3.10 -14.08
N ILE A 220 11.78 3.26 -13.04
CA ILE A 220 10.49 3.97 -13.13
C ILE A 220 10.73 5.42 -13.52
N ILE A 221 11.57 6.17 -12.81
CA ILE A 221 11.85 7.59 -13.07
C ILE A 221 12.40 7.78 -14.48
N THR A 222 13.29 6.89 -14.93
CA THR A 222 13.89 6.97 -16.27
C THR A 222 12.87 6.76 -17.38
N ASN A 223 11.98 5.79 -17.25
CA ASN A 223 11.05 5.43 -18.33
C ASN A 223 9.75 6.25 -18.31
N ALA A 224 9.35 6.76 -17.15
CA ALA A 224 8.09 7.51 -16.99
C ALA A 224 7.97 8.69 -17.96
N ARG A 225 9.07 9.32 -18.36
CA ARG A 225 9.11 10.44 -19.32
C ARG A 225 8.44 10.13 -20.65
N GLN A 226 8.50 8.87 -21.10
CA GLN A 226 7.91 8.44 -22.36
C GLN A 226 6.38 8.30 -22.30
N PHE A 227 5.85 8.22 -21.08
CA PHE A 227 4.45 7.98 -20.79
C PHE A 227 3.76 9.18 -20.12
N LEU A 228 4.51 10.25 -19.81
CA LEU A 228 3.96 11.47 -19.24
C LEU A 228 3.50 12.44 -20.33
N ALA A 229 2.36 13.04 -20.09
CA ALA A 229 1.96 14.28 -20.78
C ALA A 229 2.90 15.44 -20.38
N ASN A 230 2.92 16.49 -21.22
CA ASN A 230 3.69 17.68 -20.86
C ASN A 230 3.17 18.30 -19.54
N ASN A 231 4.06 18.66 -18.63
CA ASN A 231 3.80 19.06 -17.24
C ASN A 231 3.18 17.95 -16.36
N GLY A 232 3.31 16.68 -16.76
CA GLY A 232 2.92 15.54 -15.96
C GLY A 232 3.85 15.31 -14.76
N TRP A 233 3.35 14.66 -13.74
CA TRP A 233 4.04 14.41 -12.47
C TRP A 233 4.42 12.95 -12.30
N VAL A 234 5.59 12.70 -11.71
CA VAL A 234 5.97 11.40 -11.13
C VAL A 234 6.07 11.55 -9.62
N LEU A 235 5.48 10.61 -8.90
CA LEU A 235 5.54 10.53 -7.45
C LEU A 235 6.02 9.14 -7.05
N ILE A 236 7.09 9.08 -6.24
CA ILE A 236 7.71 7.81 -5.82
C ILE A 236 7.80 7.77 -4.31
N GLU A 237 7.25 6.71 -3.70
CA GLU A 237 7.56 6.36 -2.31
C GLU A 237 8.94 5.70 -2.25
N HIS A 238 9.68 5.94 -1.17
CA HIS A 238 10.99 5.37 -0.94
C HIS A 238 11.29 5.25 0.56
N GLY A 239 12.36 4.54 0.90
CA GLY A 239 12.86 4.44 2.28
C GLY A 239 13.31 5.80 2.83
N TRP A 240 13.19 5.97 4.14
CA TRP A 240 13.45 7.26 4.81
C TRP A 240 14.88 7.80 4.64
N GLN A 241 15.85 6.95 4.35
CA GLN A 241 17.25 7.34 4.09
C GLN A 241 17.55 7.53 2.59
N GLN A 242 16.61 7.26 1.71
CA GLN A 242 16.84 7.24 0.26
C GLN A 242 16.52 8.57 -0.43
N GLY A 243 15.90 9.53 0.25
CA GLY A 243 15.36 10.75 -0.34
C GLY A 243 16.37 11.58 -1.12
N GLU A 244 17.60 11.75 -0.63
CA GLU A 244 18.65 12.51 -1.33
C GLU A 244 19.01 11.86 -2.67
N ARG A 245 19.26 10.54 -2.70
CA ARG A 245 19.59 9.84 -3.94
C ARG A 245 18.42 9.83 -4.91
N VAL A 246 17.19 9.68 -4.43
CA VAL A 246 15.98 9.73 -5.29
C VAL A 246 15.83 11.13 -5.91
N ARG A 247 16.02 12.22 -5.15
CA ARG A 247 16.03 13.59 -5.72
C ARG A 247 17.08 13.73 -6.83
N ASN A 248 18.29 13.24 -6.59
CA ASN A 248 19.36 13.32 -7.58
C ASN A 248 19.00 12.54 -8.86
N ILE A 249 18.38 11.34 -8.74
CA ILE A 249 17.90 10.60 -9.91
C ILE A 249 16.89 11.44 -10.70
N PHE A 250 15.90 12.06 -10.06
CA PHE A 250 14.94 12.94 -10.74
C PHE A 250 15.63 14.08 -11.49
N ILE A 251 16.58 14.78 -10.83
CA ILE A 251 17.31 15.91 -11.41
C ILE A 251 18.14 15.45 -12.61
N ASP A 252 18.88 14.35 -12.47
CA ASP A 252 19.75 13.82 -13.53
C ASP A 252 18.96 13.35 -14.77
N LYS A 253 17.70 12.91 -14.56
CA LYS A 253 16.82 12.55 -15.67
C LYS A 253 16.05 13.75 -16.25
N GLY A 254 16.29 14.97 -15.80
CA GLY A 254 15.75 16.20 -16.37
C GLY A 254 14.39 16.63 -15.83
N TYR A 255 13.91 16.08 -14.74
CA TYR A 255 12.69 16.55 -14.08
C TYR A 255 12.91 17.93 -13.42
N CYS A 256 11.87 18.73 -13.38
CA CYS A 256 11.84 19.99 -12.65
C CYS A 256 10.92 19.89 -11.41
N CYS A 257 10.92 20.93 -10.59
CA CYS A 257 10.10 21.01 -9.36
C CYS A 257 10.27 19.79 -8.45
N VAL A 258 11.51 19.27 -8.38
CA VAL A 258 11.82 18.10 -7.56
C VAL A 258 11.74 18.45 -6.08
N GLU A 259 10.91 17.74 -5.33
CA GLU A 259 10.65 17.97 -3.92
C GLU A 259 10.44 16.65 -3.19
N THR A 260 10.88 16.57 -1.91
CA THR A 260 10.65 15.41 -1.05
C THR A 260 9.79 15.80 0.14
N PHE A 261 8.78 14.99 0.39
CA PHE A 261 7.82 15.15 1.49
C PHE A 261 8.07 14.10 2.57
N ARG A 262 7.68 14.48 3.80
CA ARG A 262 7.78 13.62 4.98
C ARG A 262 6.42 13.00 5.29
N ASP A 263 6.47 11.76 5.77
CA ASP A 263 5.32 11.08 6.35
C ASP A 263 4.92 11.70 7.70
N TYR A 264 3.82 11.24 8.28
CA TYR A 264 3.33 11.72 9.58
C TYR A 264 4.30 11.41 10.75
N GLY A 265 5.23 10.47 10.56
CA GLY A 265 6.33 10.18 11.49
C GLY A 265 7.52 11.14 11.35
N GLY A 266 7.49 12.05 10.37
CA GLY A 266 8.56 13.02 10.10
C GLY A 266 9.72 12.48 9.26
N ASN A 267 9.61 11.27 8.70
CA ASN A 267 10.61 10.65 7.85
C ASN A 267 10.41 11.03 6.39
N GLU A 268 11.48 11.28 5.63
CA GLU A 268 11.39 11.45 4.18
C GLU A 268 10.76 10.20 3.56
N ARG A 269 9.71 10.39 2.74
CA ARG A 269 8.92 9.26 2.26
C ARG A 269 8.54 9.34 0.79
N VAL A 270 8.22 10.51 0.28
CA VAL A 270 7.72 10.70 -1.09
C VAL A 270 8.54 11.76 -1.79
N THR A 271 9.14 11.41 -2.93
CA THR A 271 9.78 12.38 -3.82
C THR A 271 8.95 12.52 -5.09
N VAL A 272 8.76 13.77 -5.51
CA VAL A 272 8.00 14.13 -6.70
C VAL A 272 8.88 14.87 -7.70
N GLY A 273 8.53 14.78 -8.99
CA GLY A 273 9.14 15.56 -10.05
C GLY A 273 8.16 15.81 -11.19
N CYS A 274 8.23 16.97 -11.81
CA CYS A 274 7.42 17.38 -12.96
C CYS A 274 8.22 17.21 -14.24
N TRP A 275 7.64 16.56 -15.25
CA TRP A 275 8.22 16.44 -16.58
C TRP A 275 7.75 17.59 -17.48
N ASN A 276 8.68 18.33 -18.07
CA ASN A 276 8.39 19.38 -19.02
C ASN A 276 9.26 19.19 -20.28
N ASP A 277 8.62 18.78 -21.37
CA ASP A 277 9.30 18.45 -22.62
C ASP A 277 9.91 19.69 -23.30
N ASP A 278 9.32 20.88 -23.12
CA ASP A 278 9.76 22.14 -23.74
C ASP A 278 11.14 22.59 -23.25
N ARG A 279 11.62 22.12 -22.08
CA ARG A 279 12.95 22.46 -21.53
C ARG A 279 14.08 21.60 -22.08
N ASN A 280 13.77 20.46 -22.71
CA ASN A 280 14.80 19.54 -23.23
C ASN A 280 15.16 19.79 -24.69
N HIS A 281 14.54 20.78 -25.35
CA HIS A 281 14.82 21.19 -26.73
C HIS A 281 15.47 22.58 -26.83
N SER A 282 15.87 23.19 -25.71
CA SER A 282 16.65 24.43 -25.61
C SER A 282 18.03 24.11 -24.97
#